data_3033722cdb52990b942f66838798a8da
#
_entry.id   3033722cdb52990b942f66838798a8da
#
_cell.length_a   1.000
_cell.length_b   1.000
_cell.length_c   1.000
_cell.angle_alpha   90.00
_cell.angle_beta   90.00
_cell.angle_gamma   90.00
#
_symmetry.space_group_name_H-M   'P 1'
#
loop_
_entity.id
_entity.type
_entity.pdbx_description
1 polymer ?
#
loop_
_entity_poly.entity_id
_entity_poly.type
_entity_poly.pdbx_seq_one_letter_code
_entity_poly.pdbx_strand_id
1 'polypeptide(L)'
;MIKIPEQFKIKEQVIHNTYLINGEISTWDGDFVDVYSTLLTKNEDDNLFKLGITPKMDKAHALKALDSADKAFNNGTGYWPTMKVYERINCMERFVNKMIEKRDEVVKLLMWEIGKNLKDSEKEFDRTVIYIKDTIEEYKNIDRDGAIFKNNSGVRALIRRGPLGVVLCLGPYNYPLNETFALLIPAIIMGNTAVFKPAKHGVLLIAPLLDAFKESFPPGVVNIVFGRGREIATPIMETGKI
;
A
#
# COMPACT_ATOMS: atom_id res chain seq x y z
N MET A 1 25.76 -22.34 11.40
CA MET A 1 25.43 -21.26 10.43
C MET A 1 24.41 -21.77 9.44
N ILE A 2 23.25 -21.14 9.29
CA ILE A 2 22.22 -21.55 8.31
C ILE A 2 22.78 -21.26 6.92
N LYS A 3 22.85 -22.28 6.05
CA LYS A 3 23.32 -22.12 4.67
C LYS A 3 22.16 -21.63 3.81
N ILE A 4 22.17 -20.34 3.46
CA ILE A 4 21.14 -19.73 2.58
C ILE A 4 21.44 -20.12 1.14
N PRO A 5 20.49 -20.73 0.40
CA PRO A 5 20.66 -21.03 -1.02
C PRO A 5 20.95 -19.75 -1.83
N GLU A 6 21.81 -19.84 -2.85
CA GLU A 6 22.32 -18.68 -3.62
C GLU A 6 21.21 -17.83 -4.21
N GLN A 7 20.15 -18.44 -4.71
CA GLN A 7 19.00 -17.77 -5.32
C GLN A 7 18.22 -16.86 -4.36
N PHE A 8 18.31 -17.09 -3.05
CA PHE A 8 17.64 -16.31 -2.02
C PHE A 8 18.55 -15.30 -1.33
N LYS A 9 19.85 -15.28 -1.64
CA LYS A 9 20.74 -14.29 -1.06
C LYS A 9 20.41 -12.88 -1.54
N ILE A 10 20.45 -11.93 -0.62
CA ILE A 10 20.50 -10.50 -0.93
C ILE A 10 21.98 -10.17 -1.16
N LYS A 11 22.35 -9.88 -2.42
CA LYS A 11 23.73 -9.61 -2.82
C LYS A 11 24.17 -8.18 -2.49
N GLU A 12 23.22 -7.25 -2.58
CA GLU A 12 23.44 -5.82 -2.33
C GLU A 12 22.35 -5.29 -1.39
N GLN A 13 22.71 -4.29 -0.59
CA GLN A 13 21.74 -3.63 0.28
C GLN A 13 20.66 -2.95 -0.54
N VAL A 14 19.41 -3.04 -0.09
CA VAL A 14 18.26 -2.36 -0.70
C VAL A 14 18.31 -0.89 -0.34
N ILE A 15 18.66 -0.04 -1.30
CA ILE A 15 18.65 1.41 -1.13
C ILE A 15 17.27 1.93 -1.49
N HIS A 16 16.37 1.94 -0.51
CA HIS A 16 15.06 2.55 -0.68
C HIS A 16 15.14 4.01 -0.24
N ASN A 17 15.16 4.92 -1.20
CA ASN A 17 15.29 6.36 -0.99
C ASN A 17 14.18 7.17 -1.67
N THR A 18 13.05 6.55 -2.00
CA THR A 18 11.96 7.19 -2.73
C THR A 18 10.64 7.11 -1.96
N TYR A 19 9.71 7.99 -2.32
CA TYR A 19 8.34 8.02 -1.82
C TYR A 19 7.38 8.47 -2.92
N LEU A 20 6.09 8.23 -2.74
CA LEU A 20 5.05 8.58 -3.74
C LEU A 20 4.08 9.60 -3.16
N ILE A 21 4.04 10.80 -3.71
CA ILE A 21 3.05 11.84 -3.38
C ILE A 21 2.55 12.48 -4.67
N ASN A 22 1.26 12.67 -4.78
CA ASN A 22 0.61 13.31 -5.93
C ASN A 22 0.95 12.68 -7.28
N GLY A 23 1.07 11.34 -7.33
CA GLY A 23 1.41 10.60 -8.54
C GLY A 23 2.87 10.71 -8.97
N GLU A 24 3.73 11.33 -8.16
CA GLU A 24 5.16 11.47 -8.44
C GLU A 24 6.01 10.70 -7.44
N ILE A 25 6.92 9.89 -7.97
CA ILE A 25 7.98 9.26 -7.17
C ILE A 25 9.12 10.26 -7.05
N SER A 26 9.36 10.71 -5.83
CA SER A 26 10.42 11.66 -5.50
C SER A 26 11.50 10.99 -4.65
N THR A 27 12.73 11.48 -4.79
CA THR A 27 13.85 11.04 -3.96
C THR A 27 13.83 11.76 -2.62
N TRP A 28 14.07 11.01 -1.54
CA TRP A 28 14.25 11.53 -0.20
C TRP A 28 15.72 11.91 0.01
N ASP A 29 15.97 13.11 0.47
CA ASP A 29 17.30 13.69 0.71
C ASP A 29 17.62 13.91 2.21
N GLY A 30 16.70 13.53 3.10
CA GLY A 30 16.88 13.63 4.55
C GLY A 30 17.48 12.38 5.17
N ASP A 31 17.26 12.22 6.48
CA ASP A 31 17.72 11.07 7.25
C ASP A 31 17.09 9.76 6.77
N PHE A 32 17.80 8.64 6.99
CA PHE A 32 17.32 7.29 6.72
C PHE A 32 17.22 6.46 8.00
N VAL A 33 16.45 5.40 7.93
CA VAL A 33 16.38 4.35 8.95
C VAL A 33 16.98 3.07 8.38
N ASP A 34 17.90 2.48 9.13
CA ASP A 34 18.45 1.17 8.80
C ASP A 34 17.41 0.08 9.00
N VAL A 35 17.33 -0.82 8.03
CA VAL A 35 16.48 -2.01 8.08
C VAL A 35 17.35 -3.25 8.21
N TYR A 36 17.07 -4.02 9.25
CA TYR A 36 17.82 -5.25 9.57
C TYR A 36 16.95 -6.48 9.34
N SER A 37 17.61 -7.58 9.00
CA SER A 37 16.97 -8.88 8.92
C SER A 37 16.51 -9.34 10.32
N THR A 38 15.35 -9.95 10.36
CA THR A 38 14.90 -10.70 11.56
C THR A 38 15.53 -12.09 11.64
N LEU A 39 16.14 -12.56 10.55
CA LEU A 39 16.94 -13.79 10.59
C LEU A 39 18.19 -13.55 11.44
N LEU A 40 18.51 -14.50 12.31
CA LEU A 40 19.70 -14.45 13.20
C LEU A 40 20.99 -14.72 12.41
N THR A 41 21.12 -14.14 11.22
CA THR A 41 22.36 -14.11 10.49
C THR A 41 23.16 -12.90 10.96
N LYS A 42 24.28 -13.17 11.61
CA LYS A 42 25.21 -12.13 11.98
C LYS A 42 26.23 -11.96 10.85
N ASN A 43 26.73 -10.75 10.68
CA ASN A 43 27.90 -10.48 9.87
C ASN A 43 29.19 -10.91 10.61
N GLU A 44 30.35 -10.71 10.00
CA GLU A 44 31.65 -11.06 10.60
C GLU A 44 31.91 -10.37 11.95
N ASP A 45 31.27 -9.20 12.19
CA ASP A 45 31.36 -8.41 13.43
C ASP A 45 30.28 -8.79 14.47
N ASP A 46 29.58 -9.91 14.31
CA ASP A 46 28.53 -10.40 15.21
C ASP A 46 27.28 -9.49 15.28
N ASN A 47 27.12 -8.56 14.33
CA ASN A 47 25.96 -7.67 14.22
C ASN A 47 24.84 -8.27 13.36
N LEU A 48 23.61 -7.80 13.54
CA LEU A 48 22.47 -8.19 12.69
C LEU A 48 22.77 -7.81 11.24
N PHE A 49 22.31 -8.64 10.30
CA PHE A 49 22.49 -8.41 8.88
C PHE A 49 21.65 -7.22 8.43
N LYS A 50 22.29 -6.16 7.98
CA LYS A 50 21.63 -4.97 7.44
C LYS A 50 21.12 -5.25 6.03
N LEU A 51 19.79 -5.21 5.86
CA LEU A 51 19.13 -5.44 4.57
C LEU A 51 19.16 -4.20 3.67
N GLY A 52 19.06 -3.03 4.26
CA GLY A 52 18.99 -1.81 3.50
C GLY A 52 18.65 -0.59 4.35
N ILE A 53 18.15 0.44 3.68
CA ILE A 53 17.69 1.69 4.29
C ILE A 53 16.31 2.08 3.75
N THR A 54 15.58 2.90 4.52
CA THR A 54 14.29 3.49 4.13
C THR A 54 14.21 4.95 4.59
N PRO A 55 13.44 5.83 3.89
CA PRO A 55 13.29 7.22 4.29
C PRO A 55 12.76 7.38 5.72
N LYS A 56 13.36 8.29 6.48
CA LYS A 56 12.84 8.75 7.77
C LYS A 56 12.13 10.07 7.55
N MET A 57 10.96 10.00 6.90
CA MET A 57 10.19 11.20 6.56
C MET A 57 9.61 11.88 7.80
N ASP A 58 9.27 13.14 7.66
CA ASP A 58 8.84 14.04 8.69
C ASP A 58 7.34 14.41 8.61
N LYS A 59 6.89 15.20 9.58
CA LYS A 59 5.53 15.76 9.66
C LYS A 59 5.15 16.56 8.40
N ALA A 60 6.09 17.33 7.83
CA ALA A 60 5.79 18.18 6.67
C ALA A 60 5.39 17.35 5.46
N HIS A 61 6.11 16.24 5.21
CA HIS A 61 5.78 15.31 4.12
C HIS A 61 4.51 14.51 4.40
N ALA A 62 4.25 14.17 5.66
CA ALA A 62 2.98 13.52 6.05
C ALA A 62 1.77 14.42 5.72
N LEU A 63 1.85 15.70 6.07
CA LEU A 63 0.81 16.68 5.78
C LEU A 63 0.72 17.02 4.28
N LYS A 64 1.84 17.01 3.55
CA LYS A 64 1.84 17.16 2.08
C LYS A 64 1.12 16.00 1.41
N ALA A 65 1.31 14.76 1.90
CA ALA A 65 0.60 13.59 1.40
C ALA A 65 -0.90 13.66 1.69
N LEU A 66 -1.28 14.11 2.89
CA LEU A 66 -2.67 14.35 3.26
C LEU A 66 -3.32 15.42 2.37
N ASP A 67 -2.66 16.56 2.17
CA ASP A 67 -3.15 17.64 1.30
C ASP A 67 -3.35 17.17 -0.15
N SER A 68 -2.43 16.35 -0.65
CA SER A 68 -2.56 15.73 -1.96
C SER A 68 -3.79 14.81 -2.06
N ALA A 69 -4.01 13.97 -1.04
CA ALA A 69 -5.17 13.08 -0.99
C ALA A 69 -6.49 13.85 -0.86
N ASP A 70 -6.52 14.89 0.00
CA ASP A 70 -7.68 15.76 0.23
C ASP A 70 -8.08 16.51 -1.06
N LYS A 71 -7.10 17.07 -1.77
CA LYS A 71 -7.32 17.72 -3.08
C LYS A 71 -7.83 16.76 -4.14
N ALA A 72 -7.31 15.54 -4.19
CA ALA A 72 -7.76 14.54 -5.16
C ALA A 72 -9.19 14.04 -4.85
N PHE A 73 -9.57 13.98 -3.57
CA PHE A 73 -10.94 13.67 -3.14
C PHE A 73 -11.89 14.85 -3.34
N ASN A 74 -11.46 16.06 -2.98
CA ASN A 74 -12.20 17.32 -3.16
C ASN A 74 -13.66 17.24 -2.69
N ASN A 75 -13.90 16.87 -1.43
CA ASN A 75 -15.26 16.72 -0.87
C ASN A 75 -16.16 15.77 -1.69
N GLY A 76 -15.59 14.74 -2.32
CA GLY A 76 -16.32 13.78 -3.14
C GLY A 76 -16.59 14.25 -4.58
N THR A 77 -16.11 15.44 -4.98
CA THR A 77 -16.29 15.99 -6.33
C THR A 77 -15.04 15.85 -7.20
N GLY A 78 -13.94 15.35 -6.63
CA GLY A 78 -12.68 15.13 -7.35
C GLY A 78 -12.80 14.09 -8.46
N TYR A 79 -11.77 14.02 -9.29
CA TYR A 79 -11.77 13.12 -10.44
C TYR A 79 -11.94 11.65 -10.04
N TRP A 80 -11.26 11.20 -8.96
CA TRP A 80 -11.31 9.81 -8.52
C TRP A 80 -12.67 9.39 -7.93
N PRO A 81 -13.26 10.09 -6.96
CA PRO A 81 -14.58 9.72 -6.42
C PRO A 81 -15.70 9.77 -7.45
N THR A 82 -15.61 10.63 -8.47
CA THR A 82 -16.62 10.78 -9.53
C THR A 82 -16.35 9.91 -10.76
N MET A 83 -15.18 9.26 -10.82
CA MET A 83 -14.81 8.36 -11.91
C MET A 83 -15.79 7.18 -12.00
N LYS A 84 -16.12 6.77 -13.21
CA LYS A 84 -17.02 5.63 -13.44
C LYS A 84 -16.44 4.35 -12.84
N VAL A 85 -17.30 3.49 -12.36
CA VAL A 85 -16.90 2.22 -11.69
C VAL A 85 -15.96 1.39 -12.55
N TYR A 86 -16.27 1.20 -13.83
CA TYR A 86 -15.44 0.40 -14.73
C TYR A 86 -14.03 1.01 -14.94
N GLU A 87 -13.89 2.33 -14.90
CA GLU A 87 -12.59 3.01 -15.04
C GLU A 87 -11.73 2.80 -13.78
N ARG A 88 -12.33 2.86 -12.57
CA ARG A 88 -11.62 2.51 -11.33
C ARG A 88 -11.21 1.04 -11.31
N ILE A 89 -12.07 0.14 -11.80
CA ILE A 89 -11.75 -1.28 -11.97
C ILE A 89 -10.54 -1.45 -12.89
N ASN A 90 -10.50 -0.78 -14.03
CA ASN A 90 -9.37 -0.84 -14.96
C ASN A 90 -8.05 -0.37 -14.30
N CYS A 91 -8.11 0.63 -13.42
CA CYS A 91 -6.95 1.05 -12.63
C CYS A 91 -6.47 -0.06 -11.67
N MET A 92 -7.40 -0.72 -10.99
CA MET A 92 -7.09 -1.85 -10.10
C MET A 92 -6.52 -3.06 -10.85
N GLU A 93 -7.10 -3.41 -12.00
CA GLU A 93 -6.60 -4.51 -12.83
C GLU A 93 -5.20 -4.22 -13.36
N ARG A 94 -4.92 -2.98 -13.74
CA ARG A 94 -3.57 -2.53 -14.11
C ARG A 94 -2.59 -2.66 -12.95
N PHE A 95 -3.02 -2.22 -11.76
CA PHE A 95 -2.20 -2.29 -10.56
C PHE A 95 -1.83 -3.75 -10.20
N VAL A 96 -2.81 -4.66 -10.17
CA VAL A 96 -2.54 -6.05 -9.81
C VAL A 96 -1.63 -6.74 -10.82
N ASN A 97 -1.76 -6.43 -12.11
CA ASN A 97 -0.89 -6.98 -13.14
C ASN A 97 0.56 -6.52 -12.94
N LYS A 98 0.78 -5.22 -12.69
CA LYS A 98 2.13 -4.68 -12.40
C LYS A 98 2.70 -5.20 -11.08
N MET A 99 1.86 -5.40 -10.07
CA MET A 99 2.26 -6.02 -8.81
C MET A 99 2.78 -7.45 -9.02
N ILE A 100 2.11 -8.24 -9.86
CA ILE A 100 2.50 -9.64 -10.17
C ILE A 100 3.92 -9.70 -10.77
N GLU A 101 4.31 -8.73 -11.60
CA GLU A 101 5.65 -8.64 -12.18
C GLU A 101 6.76 -8.51 -11.12
N LYS A 102 6.41 -8.04 -9.91
CA LYS A 102 7.33 -7.87 -8.77
C LYS A 102 7.30 -9.02 -7.76
N ARG A 103 6.60 -10.12 -8.07
CA ARG A 103 6.37 -11.23 -7.15
C ARG A 103 7.65 -11.74 -6.48
N ASP A 104 8.64 -12.12 -7.27
CA ASP A 104 9.86 -12.76 -6.76
C ASP A 104 10.69 -11.82 -5.86
N GLU A 105 10.71 -10.55 -6.21
CA GLU A 105 11.38 -9.51 -5.42
C GLU A 105 10.68 -9.31 -4.06
N VAL A 106 9.35 -9.15 -4.08
CA VAL A 106 8.55 -8.96 -2.86
C VAL A 106 8.59 -10.20 -1.95
N VAL A 107 8.48 -11.40 -2.53
CA VAL A 107 8.58 -12.67 -1.78
C VAL A 107 9.94 -12.78 -1.09
N LYS A 108 11.02 -12.44 -1.79
CA LYS A 108 12.36 -12.45 -1.22
C LYS A 108 12.51 -11.46 -0.06
N LEU A 109 11.94 -10.25 -0.19
CA LEU A 109 11.96 -9.25 0.88
C LEU A 109 11.13 -9.70 2.09
N LEU A 110 9.97 -10.34 1.89
CA LEU A 110 9.20 -10.97 2.97
C LEU A 110 10.02 -12.01 3.73
N MET A 111 10.76 -12.87 3.02
CA MET A 111 11.63 -13.86 3.67
C MET A 111 12.69 -13.21 4.56
N TRP A 112 13.38 -12.21 4.04
CA TRP A 112 14.51 -11.59 4.73
C TRP A 112 14.11 -10.61 5.83
N GLU A 113 13.12 -9.77 5.57
CA GLU A 113 12.74 -8.70 6.50
C GLU A 113 11.83 -9.22 7.63
N ILE A 114 10.90 -10.13 7.31
CA ILE A 114 9.94 -10.67 8.28
C ILE A 114 10.39 -12.02 8.87
N GLY A 115 11.29 -12.72 8.18
CA GLY A 115 11.74 -14.05 8.61
C GLY A 115 10.78 -15.18 8.24
N LYS A 116 9.88 -14.95 7.26
CA LYS A 116 8.98 -15.99 6.75
C LYS A 116 9.74 -16.99 5.91
N ASN A 117 9.32 -18.26 5.94
CA ASN A 117 9.82 -19.26 5.00
C ASN A 117 9.29 -18.97 3.59
N LEU A 118 9.88 -19.60 2.57
CA LEU A 118 9.50 -19.38 1.18
C LEU A 118 8.01 -19.61 0.93
N LYS A 119 7.49 -20.78 1.38
CA LYS A 119 6.09 -21.16 1.15
C LYS A 119 5.09 -20.16 1.74
N ASP A 120 5.36 -19.64 2.94
CA ASP A 120 4.48 -18.66 3.57
C ASP A 120 4.61 -17.27 2.94
N SER A 121 5.80 -16.89 2.46
CA SER A 121 6.03 -15.65 1.73
C SER A 121 5.34 -15.65 0.36
N GLU A 122 5.45 -16.75 -0.38
CA GLU A 122 4.71 -16.95 -1.63
C GLU A 122 3.21 -16.93 -1.40
N LYS A 123 2.74 -17.66 -0.38
CA LYS A 123 1.32 -17.70 -0.03
C LYS A 123 0.77 -16.33 0.36
N GLU A 124 1.53 -15.51 1.07
CA GLU A 124 1.10 -14.14 1.41
C GLU A 124 0.94 -13.29 0.15
N PHE A 125 1.92 -13.33 -0.76
CA PHE A 125 1.84 -12.60 -2.02
C PHE A 125 0.65 -13.06 -2.87
N ASP A 126 0.56 -14.36 -3.14
CA ASP A 126 -0.45 -14.95 -4.02
C ASP A 126 -1.87 -14.73 -3.45
N ARG A 127 -2.05 -14.86 -2.13
CA ARG A 127 -3.30 -14.56 -1.44
C ARG A 127 -3.67 -13.08 -1.58
N THR A 128 -2.70 -12.18 -1.53
CA THR A 128 -2.95 -10.74 -1.74
C THR A 128 -3.46 -10.48 -3.15
N VAL A 129 -2.85 -11.10 -4.16
CA VAL A 129 -3.31 -11.01 -5.56
C VAL A 129 -4.73 -11.54 -5.71
N ILE A 130 -5.04 -12.70 -5.11
CA ILE A 130 -6.39 -13.28 -5.12
C ILE A 130 -7.37 -12.30 -4.47
N TYR A 131 -7.04 -11.79 -3.28
CA TYR A 131 -7.88 -10.83 -2.56
C TYR A 131 -8.21 -9.58 -3.38
N ILE A 132 -7.23 -9.01 -4.12
CA ILE A 132 -7.47 -7.87 -4.99
C ILE A 132 -8.46 -8.22 -6.11
N LYS A 133 -8.30 -9.38 -6.74
CA LYS A 133 -9.18 -9.86 -7.81
C LYS A 133 -10.61 -10.12 -7.30
N ASP A 134 -10.74 -10.75 -6.14
CA ASP A 134 -12.03 -11.00 -5.49
C ASP A 134 -12.72 -9.68 -5.09
N THR A 135 -11.94 -8.70 -4.61
CA THR A 135 -12.46 -7.35 -4.30
C THR A 135 -12.99 -6.65 -5.56
N ILE A 136 -12.32 -6.79 -6.70
CA ILE A 136 -12.78 -6.26 -7.99
C ILE A 136 -14.11 -6.91 -8.38
N GLU A 137 -14.22 -8.23 -8.29
CA GLU A 137 -15.45 -8.96 -8.65
C GLU A 137 -16.61 -8.59 -7.70
N GLU A 138 -16.34 -8.49 -6.40
CA GLU A 138 -17.37 -8.06 -5.45
C GLU A 138 -17.80 -6.61 -5.69
N TYR A 139 -16.89 -5.73 -6.07
CA TYR A 139 -17.24 -4.36 -6.41
C TYR A 139 -18.14 -4.28 -7.66
N LYS A 140 -17.93 -5.14 -8.66
CA LYS A 140 -18.83 -5.29 -9.82
C LYS A 140 -20.25 -5.73 -9.38
N ASN A 141 -20.34 -6.62 -8.39
CA ASN A 141 -21.61 -7.05 -7.81
C ASN A 141 -22.33 -5.91 -7.09
N ILE A 142 -21.59 -5.18 -6.24
CA ILE A 142 -22.12 -4.02 -5.50
C ILE A 142 -22.65 -2.93 -6.46
N ASP A 143 -21.95 -2.67 -7.56
CA ASP A 143 -22.38 -1.68 -8.56
C ASP A 143 -23.67 -2.12 -9.27
N ARG A 144 -23.75 -3.38 -9.68
CA ARG A 144 -24.98 -3.97 -10.28
C ARG A 144 -26.16 -3.89 -9.32
N ASP A 145 -25.98 -4.28 -8.07
CA ASP A 145 -27.02 -4.23 -7.03
C ASP A 145 -27.47 -2.80 -6.75
N GLY A 146 -26.54 -1.85 -6.79
CA GLY A 146 -26.79 -0.42 -6.63
C GLY A 146 -27.58 0.21 -7.78
N ALA A 147 -27.70 -0.47 -8.92
CA ALA A 147 -28.52 -0.02 -10.06
C ALA A 147 -29.95 -0.54 -10.02
N ILE A 148 -30.29 -1.44 -9.09
CA ILE A 148 -31.59 -2.10 -9.00
C ILE A 148 -32.43 -1.41 -7.92
N PHE A 149 -33.66 -0.98 -8.28
CA PHE A 149 -34.65 -0.48 -7.32
C PHE A 149 -35.13 -1.61 -6.41
N LYS A 150 -35.09 -1.37 -5.12
CA LYS A 150 -35.64 -2.26 -4.08
C LYS A 150 -36.98 -1.71 -3.62
N ASN A 151 -38.00 -2.58 -3.54
CA ASN A 151 -39.32 -2.23 -3.03
C ASN A 151 -39.47 -2.83 -1.63
N ASN A 152 -39.80 -2.03 -0.65
CA ASN A 152 -40.09 -2.49 0.69
C ASN A 152 -41.26 -1.67 1.27
N SER A 153 -42.33 -2.36 1.69
CA SER A 153 -43.53 -1.76 2.33
C SER A 153 -44.08 -0.53 1.59
N GLY A 154 -44.13 -0.61 0.24
CA GLY A 154 -44.63 0.49 -0.60
C GLY A 154 -43.62 1.60 -0.92
N VAL A 155 -42.41 1.53 -0.36
CA VAL A 155 -41.32 2.45 -0.66
C VAL A 155 -40.43 1.85 -1.74
N ARG A 156 -40.16 2.61 -2.81
CA ARG A 156 -39.22 2.26 -3.86
C ARG A 156 -37.92 3.03 -3.63
N ALA A 157 -36.82 2.31 -3.34
CA ALA A 157 -35.54 2.89 -3.00
C ALA A 157 -34.42 2.40 -3.91
N LEU A 158 -33.44 3.26 -4.15
CA LEU A 158 -32.18 2.94 -4.78
C LEU A 158 -31.05 3.12 -3.73
N ILE A 159 -30.34 2.06 -3.43
CA ILE A 159 -29.25 2.09 -2.41
C ILE A 159 -27.93 2.06 -3.14
N ARG A 160 -27.16 3.13 -3.04
CA ARG A 160 -25.81 3.23 -3.58
C ARG A 160 -24.80 3.44 -2.47
N ARG A 161 -23.62 2.88 -2.64
CA ARG A 161 -22.46 3.12 -1.76
C ARG A 161 -21.59 4.19 -2.38
N GLY A 162 -21.05 5.09 -1.56
CA GLY A 162 -20.14 6.16 -1.97
C GLY A 162 -18.86 6.18 -1.13
N PRO A 163 -17.82 6.87 -1.59
CA PRO A 163 -16.61 7.06 -0.82
C PRO A 163 -16.85 7.96 0.40
N LEU A 164 -16.06 7.79 1.44
CA LEU A 164 -16.15 8.54 2.69
C LEU A 164 -15.22 9.75 2.73
N GLY A 165 -14.03 9.64 2.11
CA GLY A 165 -13.04 10.71 2.17
C GLY A 165 -11.60 10.24 1.96
N VAL A 166 -10.70 10.84 2.69
CA VAL A 166 -9.30 10.43 2.78
C VAL A 166 -9.17 9.31 3.81
N VAL A 167 -8.47 8.24 3.47
CA VAL A 167 -8.20 7.11 4.35
C VAL A 167 -6.72 7.09 4.73
N LEU A 168 -6.43 7.03 6.02
CA LEU A 168 -5.10 6.71 6.51
C LEU A 168 -4.94 5.20 6.65
N CYS A 169 -4.12 4.59 5.79
CA CYS A 169 -3.84 3.16 5.82
C CYS A 169 -2.50 2.91 6.53
N LEU A 170 -2.56 2.18 7.65
CA LEU A 170 -1.39 1.79 8.44
C LEU A 170 -1.19 0.28 8.35
N GLY A 171 -0.06 -0.15 7.79
CA GLY A 171 0.24 -1.57 7.64
C GLY A 171 0.69 -2.22 8.96
N PRO A 172 0.26 -3.45 9.27
CA PRO A 172 0.78 -4.25 10.38
C PRO A 172 2.10 -4.92 10.00
N TYR A 173 2.88 -5.34 11.01
CA TYR A 173 4.21 -5.91 10.79
C TYR A 173 4.20 -7.42 10.47
N ASN A 174 3.19 -8.16 10.89
CA ASN A 174 3.14 -9.63 10.81
C ASN A 174 2.67 -10.15 9.45
N TYR A 175 1.81 -9.39 8.76
CA TYR A 175 1.38 -9.61 7.37
C TYR A 175 1.45 -8.29 6.60
N PRO A 176 2.68 -7.76 6.38
CA PRO A 176 2.87 -6.39 5.91
C PRO A 176 2.35 -6.14 4.51
N LEU A 177 2.20 -7.16 3.69
CA LEU A 177 1.60 -7.06 2.37
C LEU A 177 0.09 -7.32 2.43
N ASN A 178 -0.33 -8.51 2.87
CA ASN A 178 -1.72 -8.96 2.77
C ASN A 178 -2.68 -8.10 3.59
N GLU A 179 -2.40 -7.89 4.88
CA GLU A 179 -3.29 -7.12 5.76
C GLU A 179 -3.32 -5.63 5.38
N THR A 180 -2.20 -5.09 4.92
CA THR A 180 -2.14 -3.71 4.44
C THR A 180 -3.03 -3.53 3.21
N PHE A 181 -2.94 -4.45 2.24
CA PHE A 181 -3.72 -4.35 1.01
C PHE A 181 -5.19 -4.71 1.24
N ALA A 182 -5.50 -5.54 2.24
CA ALA A 182 -6.87 -5.79 2.66
C ALA A 182 -7.59 -4.54 3.18
N LEU A 183 -6.87 -3.54 3.67
CA LEU A 183 -7.41 -2.24 4.04
C LEU A 183 -7.38 -1.24 2.87
N LEU A 184 -6.25 -1.16 2.18
CA LEU A 184 -5.99 -0.15 1.16
C LEU A 184 -6.86 -0.36 -0.10
N ILE A 185 -6.95 -1.59 -0.59
CA ILE A 185 -7.61 -1.90 -1.87
C ILE A 185 -9.12 -1.60 -1.84
N PRO A 186 -9.89 -2.07 -0.83
CA PRO A 186 -11.31 -1.73 -0.74
C PRO A 186 -11.54 -0.22 -0.59
N ALA A 187 -10.69 0.47 0.17
CA ALA A 187 -10.80 1.92 0.32
C ALA A 187 -10.66 2.63 -1.03
N ILE A 188 -9.63 2.31 -1.79
CA ILE A 188 -9.35 2.97 -3.08
C ILE A 188 -10.43 2.64 -4.11
N ILE A 189 -10.81 1.37 -4.30
CA ILE A 189 -11.77 0.97 -5.34
C ILE A 189 -13.14 1.62 -5.13
N MET A 190 -13.52 1.86 -3.87
CA MET A 190 -14.77 2.56 -3.51
C MET A 190 -14.74 4.06 -3.83
N GLY A 191 -13.60 4.61 -4.25
CA GLY A 191 -13.45 6.02 -4.63
C GLY A 191 -12.86 6.92 -3.55
N ASN A 192 -12.41 6.35 -2.43
CA ASN A 192 -11.63 7.11 -1.44
C ASN A 192 -10.22 7.37 -1.97
N THR A 193 -9.57 8.40 -1.44
CA THR A 193 -8.14 8.63 -1.60
C THR A 193 -7.39 8.18 -0.35
N ALA A 194 -6.11 7.91 -0.45
CA ALA A 194 -5.38 7.30 0.64
C ALA A 194 -4.01 7.95 0.90
N VAL A 195 -3.66 8.02 2.18
CA VAL A 195 -2.29 8.12 2.65
C VAL A 195 -1.91 6.77 3.25
N PHE A 196 -0.94 6.12 2.64
CA PHE A 196 -0.47 4.81 3.05
C PHE A 196 0.89 4.91 3.71
N LYS A 197 0.99 4.39 4.91
CA LYS A 197 2.24 4.26 5.65
C LYS A 197 2.52 2.78 5.94
N PRO A 198 3.55 2.17 5.32
CA PRO A 198 3.97 0.81 5.62
C PRO A 198 4.36 0.60 7.09
N ALA A 199 4.29 -0.63 7.56
CA ALA A 199 4.80 -1.00 8.86
C ALA A 199 6.32 -0.76 8.96
N LYS A 200 6.85 -0.72 10.19
CA LYS A 200 8.30 -0.62 10.43
C LYS A 200 9.05 -1.86 9.89
N HIS A 201 8.47 -3.04 10.07
CA HIS A 201 8.97 -4.31 9.54
C HIS A 201 8.11 -4.69 8.33
N GLY A 202 8.73 -5.03 7.22
CA GLY A 202 8.10 -5.18 5.93
C GLY A 202 8.01 -3.86 5.15
N VAL A 203 8.87 -2.89 5.45
CA VAL A 203 8.88 -1.61 4.76
C VAL A 203 9.53 -1.69 3.39
N LEU A 204 10.59 -2.51 3.23
CA LEU A 204 11.34 -2.62 1.98
C LEU A 204 10.54 -3.28 0.86
N LEU A 205 9.60 -4.17 1.19
CA LEU A 205 8.77 -4.84 0.18
C LEU A 205 7.83 -3.89 -0.59
N ILE A 206 7.64 -2.66 -0.09
CA ILE A 206 6.81 -1.65 -0.77
C ILE A 206 7.60 -0.88 -1.83
N ALA A 207 8.92 -0.77 -1.69
CA ALA A 207 9.78 -0.06 -2.65
C ALA A 207 9.58 -0.55 -4.11
N PRO A 208 9.64 -1.85 -4.43
CA PRO A 208 9.42 -2.34 -5.79
C PRO A 208 8.00 -2.12 -6.33
N LEU A 209 7.03 -1.76 -5.49
CA LEU A 209 5.64 -1.55 -5.87
C LEU A 209 5.30 -0.08 -6.14
N LEU A 210 6.20 0.87 -5.88
CA LEU A 210 5.92 2.30 -6.06
C LEU A 210 5.54 2.64 -7.51
N ASP A 211 6.25 2.08 -8.49
CA ASP A 211 5.92 2.28 -9.91
C ASP A 211 4.54 1.70 -10.27
N ALA A 212 4.18 0.54 -9.71
CA ALA A 212 2.87 -0.05 -9.92
C ALA A 212 1.74 0.89 -9.45
N PHE A 213 1.91 1.54 -8.30
CA PHE A 213 0.97 2.55 -7.80
C PHE A 213 0.94 3.78 -8.70
N LYS A 214 2.10 4.38 -9.00
CA LYS A 214 2.22 5.57 -9.85
C LYS A 214 1.55 5.42 -11.20
N GLU A 215 1.82 4.31 -11.88
CA GLU A 215 1.35 4.08 -13.24
C GLU A 215 -0.11 3.62 -13.32
N SER A 216 -0.68 3.20 -12.20
CA SER A 216 -2.04 2.65 -12.17
C SER A 216 -3.10 3.64 -11.71
N PHE A 217 -2.75 4.57 -10.85
CA PHE A 217 -3.71 5.49 -10.24
C PHE A 217 -3.45 6.95 -10.63
N PRO A 218 -4.52 7.77 -10.75
CA PRO A 218 -4.36 9.21 -10.94
C PRO A 218 -3.59 9.88 -9.80
N PRO A 219 -2.97 11.04 -10.04
CA PRO A 219 -2.29 11.81 -9.00
C PRO A 219 -3.16 12.04 -7.76
N GLY A 220 -2.56 11.89 -6.58
CA GLY A 220 -3.21 12.12 -5.30
C GLY A 220 -4.11 10.99 -4.77
N VAL A 221 -4.48 10.01 -5.60
CA VAL A 221 -5.33 8.87 -5.17
C VAL A 221 -4.63 8.01 -4.13
N VAL A 222 -3.36 7.68 -4.36
CA VAL A 222 -2.52 6.95 -3.41
C VAL A 222 -1.25 7.76 -3.15
N ASN A 223 -1.00 8.04 -1.87
CA ASN A 223 0.21 8.70 -1.43
C ASN A 223 0.91 7.77 -0.43
N ILE A 224 2.19 7.46 -0.66
CA ILE A 224 2.96 6.51 0.14
C ILE A 224 4.10 7.23 0.82
N VAL A 225 4.08 7.23 2.14
CA VAL A 225 5.05 7.91 2.98
C VAL A 225 5.69 6.95 3.98
N PHE A 226 6.94 7.17 4.29
CA PHE A 226 7.76 6.33 5.15
C PHE A 226 8.17 7.07 6.41
N GLY A 227 8.56 6.37 7.46
CA GLY A 227 9.01 6.99 8.69
C GLY A 227 8.33 6.44 9.93
N ARG A 228 8.58 7.08 11.06
CA ARG A 228 8.04 6.67 12.36
C ARG A 228 6.55 7.00 12.46
N GLY A 229 5.75 6.10 13.04
CA GLY A 229 4.31 6.32 13.22
C GLY A 229 3.97 7.64 13.91
N ARG A 230 4.72 8.01 14.95
CA ARG A 230 4.55 9.28 15.65
C ARG A 230 4.76 10.51 14.75
N GLU A 231 5.71 10.43 13.82
CA GLU A 231 6.05 11.56 12.94
C GLU A 231 5.07 11.66 11.75
N ILE A 232 4.48 10.54 11.34
CA ILE A 232 3.64 10.45 10.14
C ILE A 232 2.16 10.36 10.50
N ALA A 233 1.74 9.35 11.28
CA ALA A 233 0.33 9.09 11.54
C ALA A 233 -0.29 10.10 12.50
N THR A 234 0.37 10.44 13.60
CA THR A 234 -0.16 11.36 14.59
C THR A 234 -0.52 12.74 14.01
N PRO A 235 0.37 13.42 13.26
CA PRO A 235 0.02 14.72 12.67
C PRO A 235 -1.16 14.65 11.68
N ILE A 236 -1.29 13.55 10.94
CA ILE A 236 -2.42 13.35 10.02
C ILE A 236 -3.72 13.21 10.81
N MET A 237 -3.74 12.37 11.85
CA MET A 237 -4.92 12.15 12.70
C MET A 237 -5.37 13.42 13.43
N GLU A 238 -4.43 14.24 13.89
CA GLU A 238 -4.72 15.51 14.58
C GLU A 238 -5.43 16.54 13.70
N THR A 239 -5.38 16.40 12.37
CA THR A 239 -6.08 17.31 11.45
C THR A 239 -7.59 17.12 11.43
N GLY A 240 -8.10 15.94 11.81
CA GLY A 240 -9.51 15.56 11.66
C GLY A 240 -9.99 15.43 10.21
N LYS A 241 -9.07 15.29 9.23
CA LYS A 241 -9.40 15.20 7.81
C LYS A 241 -9.46 13.76 7.28
N ILE A 242 -9.34 12.76 8.14
CA ILE A 242 -9.38 11.34 7.82
C ILE A 242 -10.53 10.66 8.54
#